data_99af7f7654e82c907cbc280e2cbc69af
#
_entry.id   99af7f7654e82c907cbc280e2cbc69af
#
_cell.length_a   1.000
_cell.length_b   1.000
_cell.length_c   1.000
_cell.angle_alpha   90.00
_cell.angle_beta   90.00
_cell.angle_gamma   90.00
#
_symmetry.space_group_name_H-M   'P 1'
#
loop_
_entity.id
_entity.type
_entity.pdbx_description
1 polymer ?
#
loop_
_entity_poly.entity_id
_entity_poly.type
_entity_poly.pdbx_seq_one_letter_code
_entity_poly.pdbx_strand_id
1 'polypeptide(L)'
;MREDLSWTYTIAGSMNTFNAVGYLIGALITPRMLSRWGAVHVLVGGALISSLLMALTGFFSETPILLLQRLLAGMVSAAVFVAGGLLAARLGAHLPLQSGLMLGLYYGGTGWGIVLSALLVPVALLAATEQAFAHPWAWAWWVLALACLFMTLVLFIIRLPMKNWTAELKTSTPNDTLSKHQAAHMHWPDWVFGLAGYGLFGVGYIGYMTFVVALLREQGASASDITFFYAMLGLAVVASSRVWAGLLNRYRGGQSLAILNALLSLATLIPAISSSWPMMLVSGVLFGGVFLSVVASTTAMVKHNLVPSQWAAGISIFTVIFAVGQIIGPTMVGWIADGPGGLQRGLIFSAAALLMGAVLAWQQNPVQQS
;
A
#
# COMPACT_ATOMS: atom_id res chain seq x y z
N MET A 1 19.67 -8.04 -4.85
CA MET A 1 19.60 -8.42 -3.43
C MET A 1 19.30 -9.91 -3.28
N ARG A 2 18.18 -10.48 -3.81
CA ARG A 2 17.88 -11.91 -3.68
C ARG A 2 19.01 -12.81 -4.20
N GLU A 3 19.47 -12.59 -5.41
CA GLU A 3 20.57 -13.35 -6.02
C GLU A 3 21.90 -13.16 -5.30
N ASP A 4 22.22 -11.92 -4.95
CA ASP A 4 23.44 -11.54 -4.26
C ASP A 4 23.56 -12.14 -2.84
N LEU A 5 22.43 -12.22 -2.12
CA LEU A 5 22.36 -12.82 -0.79
C LEU A 5 21.91 -14.31 -0.82
N SER A 6 21.83 -14.92 -2.00
CA SER A 6 21.42 -16.32 -2.19
C SER A 6 20.09 -16.67 -1.52
N TRP A 7 19.12 -15.73 -1.53
CA TRP A 7 17.81 -15.96 -0.92
C TRP A 7 16.88 -16.77 -1.80
N THR A 8 16.10 -17.63 -1.16
CA THR A 8 14.90 -18.23 -1.76
C THR A 8 13.82 -17.19 -1.98
N TYR A 9 12.82 -17.47 -2.79
CA TYR A 9 11.65 -16.58 -2.92
C TYR A 9 10.86 -16.46 -1.61
N THR A 10 10.86 -17.52 -0.79
CA THR A 10 10.27 -17.49 0.56
C THR A 10 10.94 -16.44 1.44
N ILE A 11 12.27 -16.38 1.48
CA ILE A 11 13.02 -15.36 2.25
C ILE A 11 12.77 -13.97 1.67
N ALA A 12 12.79 -13.82 0.34
CA ALA A 12 12.49 -12.55 -0.31
C ALA A 12 11.05 -12.07 0.00
N GLY A 13 10.07 -12.98 0.02
CA GLY A 13 8.68 -12.69 0.43
C GLY A 13 8.56 -12.32 1.89
N SER A 14 9.34 -12.95 2.77
CA SER A 14 9.30 -12.66 4.21
C SER A 14 9.73 -11.22 4.55
N MET A 15 10.52 -10.56 3.71
CA MET A 15 10.83 -9.12 3.85
C MET A 15 9.56 -8.27 3.83
N ASN A 16 8.61 -8.57 2.94
CA ASN A 16 7.31 -7.90 2.90
C ASN A 16 6.38 -8.36 4.03
N THR A 17 6.41 -9.63 4.41
CA THR A 17 5.68 -10.15 5.58
C THR A 17 6.07 -9.40 6.86
N PHE A 18 7.36 -9.27 7.16
CA PHE A 18 7.83 -8.52 8.34
C PHE A 18 7.48 -7.04 8.26
N ASN A 19 7.54 -6.44 7.07
CA ASN A 19 7.07 -5.07 6.87
C ASN A 19 5.57 -4.94 7.15
N ALA A 20 4.74 -5.88 6.70
CA ALA A 20 3.30 -5.86 6.95
C ALA A 20 2.95 -6.08 8.43
N VAL A 21 3.67 -6.97 9.14
CA VAL A 21 3.55 -7.11 10.61
C VAL A 21 3.88 -5.78 11.30
N GLY A 22 4.99 -5.16 10.91
CA GLY A 22 5.38 -3.83 11.42
C GLY A 22 4.30 -2.79 11.15
N TYR A 23 3.75 -2.76 9.93
CA TYR A 23 2.68 -1.84 9.55
C TYR A 23 1.43 -2.01 10.42
N LEU A 24 1.00 -3.23 10.68
CA LEU A 24 -0.12 -3.51 11.57
C LEU A 24 0.15 -3.01 12.99
N ILE A 25 1.31 -3.32 13.56
CA ILE A 25 1.70 -2.84 14.89
C ILE A 25 1.75 -1.31 14.92
N GLY A 26 2.36 -0.69 13.90
CA GLY A 26 2.44 0.75 13.75
C GLY A 26 1.06 1.41 13.67
N ALA A 27 0.15 0.85 12.87
CA ALA A 27 -1.22 1.35 12.76
C ALA A 27 -1.98 1.33 14.09
N LEU A 28 -1.79 0.29 14.92
CA LEU A 28 -2.39 0.18 16.24
C LEU A 28 -1.82 1.18 17.27
N ILE A 29 -0.54 1.52 17.13
CA ILE A 29 0.14 2.46 18.04
C ILE A 29 -0.07 3.93 17.63
N THR A 30 -0.22 4.19 16.33
CA THR A 30 -0.30 5.53 15.75
C THR A 30 -1.35 6.44 16.41
N PRO A 31 -2.58 6.00 16.76
CA PRO A 31 -3.54 6.87 17.45
C PRO A 31 -3.01 7.47 18.75
N ARG A 32 -2.24 6.69 19.55
CA ARG A 32 -1.59 7.18 20.77
C ARG A 32 -0.47 8.18 20.46
N MET A 33 0.31 7.94 19.40
CA MET A 33 1.34 8.88 18.93
C MET A 33 0.72 10.20 18.48
N LEU A 34 -0.37 10.15 17.71
CA LEU A 34 -1.09 11.33 17.22
C LEU A 34 -1.70 12.16 18.37
N SER A 35 -2.24 11.52 19.40
CA SER A 35 -2.80 12.21 20.58
C SER A 35 -1.71 12.88 21.42
N ARG A 36 -0.52 12.27 21.53
CA ARG A 36 0.58 12.77 22.36
C ARG A 36 1.43 13.84 21.66
N TRP A 37 1.77 13.62 20.38
CA TRP A 37 2.74 14.46 19.66
C TRP A 37 2.10 15.30 18.54
N GLY A 38 0.88 14.95 18.11
CA GLY A 38 0.20 15.62 17.01
C GLY A 38 0.65 15.13 15.62
N ALA A 39 -0.23 15.31 14.64
CA ALA A 39 -0.04 14.73 13.29
C ALA A 39 1.21 15.25 12.56
N VAL A 40 1.53 16.55 12.69
CA VAL A 40 2.69 17.14 12.00
C VAL A 40 4.01 16.56 12.52
N HIS A 41 4.16 16.40 13.84
CA HIS A 41 5.38 15.84 14.42
C HIS A 41 5.53 14.35 14.09
N VAL A 42 4.43 13.58 14.12
CA VAL A 42 4.42 12.16 13.74
C VAL A 42 4.80 12.01 12.26
N LEU A 43 4.26 12.86 11.37
CA LEU A 43 4.58 12.83 9.94
C LEU A 43 6.08 13.12 9.70
N VAL A 44 6.58 14.25 10.21
CA VAL A 44 7.98 14.68 9.97
C VAL A 44 8.98 13.74 10.64
N GLY A 45 8.74 13.38 11.90
CA GLY A 45 9.60 12.45 12.64
C GLY A 45 9.61 11.05 12.03
N GLY A 46 8.44 10.57 11.61
CA GLY A 46 8.32 9.29 10.91
C GLY A 46 9.02 9.29 9.56
N ALA A 47 8.88 10.36 8.76
CA ALA A 47 9.60 10.48 7.49
C ALA A 47 11.14 10.48 7.68
N LEU A 48 11.64 11.14 8.72
CA LEU A 48 13.08 11.13 9.06
C LEU A 48 13.55 9.73 9.45
N ILE A 49 12.81 9.03 10.33
CA ILE A 49 13.15 7.66 10.74
C ILE A 49 13.06 6.71 9.54
N SER A 50 12.09 6.88 8.63
CA SER A 50 12.00 6.10 7.41
C SER A 50 13.25 6.27 6.53
N SER A 51 13.71 7.53 6.33
CA SER A 51 14.95 7.81 5.58
C SER A 51 16.16 7.12 6.22
N LEU A 52 16.26 7.17 7.55
CA LEU A 52 17.35 6.53 8.29
C LEU A 52 17.31 5.01 8.14
N LEU A 53 16.15 4.37 8.31
CA LEU A 53 15.98 2.93 8.15
C LEU A 53 16.31 2.47 6.73
N MET A 54 15.93 3.26 5.71
CA MET A 54 16.30 2.99 4.32
C MET A 54 17.81 3.08 4.13
N ALA A 55 18.47 4.11 4.67
CA ALA A 55 19.91 4.25 4.61
C ALA A 55 20.63 3.08 5.30
N LEU A 56 20.19 2.71 6.49
CA LEU A 56 20.74 1.59 7.25
C LEU A 56 20.60 0.25 6.52
N THR A 57 19.57 0.06 5.70
CA THR A 57 19.38 -1.17 4.92
C THR A 57 20.55 -1.43 3.97
N GLY A 58 21.22 -0.40 3.46
CA GLY A 58 22.37 -0.53 2.57
C GLY A 58 23.69 -0.95 3.26
N PHE A 59 23.74 -0.96 4.59
CA PHE A 59 24.95 -1.29 5.36
C PHE A 59 25.00 -2.72 5.90
N PHE A 60 23.88 -3.45 5.85
CA PHE A 60 23.78 -4.80 6.41
C PHE A 60 23.39 -5.81 5.34
N SER A 61 23.97 -7.01 5.42
CA SER A 61 23.67 -8.14 4.55
C SER A 61 23.03 -9.32 5.29
N GLU A 62 23.06 -9.30 6.64
CA GLU A 62 22.53 -10.36 7.47
C GLU A 62 20.99 -10.37 7.44
N THR A 63 20.42 -11.50 7.02
CA THR A 63 18.97 -11.67 6.88
C THR A 63 18.17 -11.29 8.13
N PRO A 64 18.55 -11.69 9.38
CA PRO A 64 17.80 -11.32 10.58
C PRO A 64 17.75 -9.82 10.83
N ILE A 65 18.86 -9.10 10.57
CA ILE A 65 18.95 -7.65 10.73
C ILE A 65 18.05 -6.96 9.71
N LEU A 66 18.08 -7.42 8.46
CA LEU A 66 17.24 -6.90 7.40
C LEU A 66 15.74 -7.14 7.67
N LEU A 67 15.36 -8.29 8.21
CA LEU A 67 13.98 -8.57 8.64
C LEU A 67 13.52 -7.63 9.75
N LEU A 68 14.38 -7.39 10.75
CA LEU A 68 14.10 -6.44 11.83
C LEU A 68 13.93 -5.01 11.28
N GLN A 69 14.79 -4.61 10.36
CA GLN A 69 14.67 -3.29 9.69
C GLN A 69 13.37 -3.19 8.90
N ARG A 70 12.92 -4.25 8.21
CA ARG A 70 11.63 -4.28 7.51
C ARG A 70 10.45 -4.11 8.47
N LEU A 71 10.50 -4.78 9.63
CA LEU A 71 9.48 -4.63 10.67
C LEU A 71 9.42 -3.19 11.19
N LEU A 72 10.56 -2.60 11.53
CA LEU A 72 10.63 -1.21 12.00
C LEU A 72 10.18 -0.22 10.91
N ALA A 73 10.60 -0.43 9.66
CA ALA A 73 10.17 0.39 8.53
C ALA A 73 8.65 0.32 8.33
N GLY A 74 8.05 -0.87 8.48
CA GLY A 74 6.60 -1.04 8.45
C GLY A 74 5.89 -0.22 9.53
N MET A 75 6.37 -0.30 10.78
CA MET A 75 5.79 0.47 11.90
C MET A 75 5.81 1.98 11.63
N VAL A 76 6.93 2.48 11.15
CA VAL A 76 7.11 3.90 10.88
C VAL A 76 6.30 4.35 9.66
N SER A 77 6.24 3.52 8.59
CA SER A 77 5.46 3.83 7.40
C SER A 77 3.96 3.92 7.69
N ALA A 78 3.43 3.07 8.59
CA ALA A 78 2.05 3.17 9.05
C ALA A 78 1.79 4.51 9.75
N ALA A 79 2.70 4.95 10.64
CA ALA A 79 2.57 6.22 11.34
C ALA A 79 2.58 7.41 10.37
N VAL A 80 3.48 7.42 9.39
CA VAL A 80 3.55 8.45 8.34
C VAL A 80 2.28 8.46 7.50
N PHE A 81 1.83 7.29 7.05
CA PHE A 81 0.65 7.16 6.20
C PHE A 81 -0.63 7.62 6.92
N VAL A 82 -0.83 7.24 8.17
CA VAL A 82 -2.01 7.66 8.94
C VAL A 82 -1.95 9.15 9.28
N ALA A 83 -0.79 9.67 9.68
CA ALA A 83 -0.62 11.10 10.01
C ALA A 83 -0.85 12.00 8.79
N GLY A 84 -0.27 11.64 7.64
CA GLY A 84 -0.45 12.37 6.38
C GLY A 84 -1.89 12.32 5.87
N GLY A 85 -2.54 11.15 5.92
CA GLY A 85 -3.95 11.00 5.58
C GLY A 85 -4.87 11.85 6.47
N LEU A 86 -4.59 11.92 7.78
CA LEU A 86 -5.33 12.78 8.70
C LEU A 86 -5.17 14.28 8.35
N LEU A 87 -3.96 14.71 8.02
CA LEU A 87 -3.71 16.10 7.61
C LEU A 87 -4.41 16.43 6.29
N ALA A 88 -4.34 15.54 5.30
CA ALA A 88 -5.04 15.69 4.02
C ALA A 88 -6.57 15.74 4.19
N ALA A 89 -7.13 14.89 5.06
CA ALA A 89 -8.55 14.89 5.38
C ALA A 89 -8.99 16.20 6.06
N ARG A 90 -8.19 16.72 7.02
CA ARG A 90 -8.44 18.00 7.67
C ARG A 90 -8.39 19.15 6.67
N LEU A 91 -7.40 19.17 5.79
CA LEU A 91 -7.32 20.18 4.73
C LEU A 91 -8.55 20.13 3.82
N GLY A 92 -8.97 18.94 3.42
CA GLY A 92 -10.17 18.74 2.61
C GLY A 92 -11.46 19.18 3.29
N ALA A 93 -11.58 19.10 4.60
CA ALA A 93 -12.75 19.56 5.35
C ALA A 93 -12.96 21.08 5.25
N HIS A 94 -11.87 21.87 5.08
CA HIS A 94 -11.95 23.33 4.85
C HIS A 94 -12.20 23.73 3.41
N LEU A 95 -12.05 22.80 2.49
CA LEU A 95 -12.28 22.98 1.06
C LEU A 95 -13.31 21.96 0.56
N PRO A 96 -14.60 22.06 0.97
CA PRO A 96 -15.60 21.00 0.75
C PRO A 96 -15.72 20.58 -0.71
N LEU A 97 -15.61 21.53 -1.65
CA LEU A 97 -15.64 21.28 -3.10
C LEU A 97 -14.40 20.52 -3.61
N GLN A 98 -13.32 20.46 -2.81
CA GLN A 98 -12.04 19.86 -3.18
C GLN A 98 -11.60 18.75 -2.21
N SER A 99 -12.45 18.35 -1.28
CA SER A 99 -12.08 17.35 -0.26
C SER A 99 -11.63 16.02 -0.87
N GLY A 100 -12.30 15.55 -1.90
CA GLY A 100 -11.92 14.38 -2.66
C GLY A 100 -10.59 14.55 -3.40
N LEU A 101 -10.33 15.76 -3.93
CA LEU A 101 -9.07 16.08 -4.59
C LEU A 101 -7.89 16.04 -3.62
N MET A 102 -8.03 16.58 -2.41
CA MET A 102 -6.96 16.57 -1.40
C MET A 102 -6.56 15.15 -0.98
N LEU A 103 -7.53 14.29 -0.75
CA LEU A 103 -7.28 12.87 -0.47
C LEU A 103 -6.72 12.14 -1.70
N GLY A 104 -7.24 12.43 -2.89
CA GLY A 104 -6.74 11.86 -4.14
C GLY A 104 -5.29 12.25 -4.43
N LEU A 105 -4.88 13.49 -4.16
CA LEU A 105 -3.50 13.95 -4.27
C LEU A 105 -2.60 13.24 -3.26
N TYR A 106 -3.07 13.08 -2.02
CA TYR A 106 -2.32 12.39 -0.98
C TYR A 106 -2.07 10.92 -1.32
N TYR A 107 -3.11 10.17 -1.67
CA TYR A 107 -2.96 8.76 -2.07
C TYR A 107 -2.24 8.61 -3.42
N GLY A 108 -2.42 9.55 -4.34
CA GLY A 108 -1.68 9.63 -5.60
C GLY A 108 -0.17 9.77 -5.40
N GLY A 109 0.27 10.30 -4.25
CA GLY A 109 1.67 10.33 -3.84
C GLY A 109 2.34 8.95 -3.85
N THR A 110 1.59 7.88 -3.57
CA THR A 110 2.09 6.50 -3.70
C THR A 110 2.50 6.19 -5.14
N GLY A 111 1.69 6.59 -6.12
CA GLY A 111 2.02 6.42 -7.54
C GLY A 111 3.28 7.20 -7.95
N TRP A 112 3.43 8.43 -7.49
CA TRP A 112 4.65 9.21 -7.71
C TRP A 112 5.87 8.58 -7.06
N GLY A 113 5.73 7.98 -5.86
CA GLY A 113 6.79 7.22 -5.21
C GLY A 113 7.22 6.00 -6.04
N ILE A 114 6.27 5.29 -6.65
CA ILE A 114 6.55 4.17 -7.57
C ILE A 114 7.30 4.67 -8.81
N VAL A 115 6.86 5.74 -9.45
CA VAL A 115 7.53 6.33 -10.63
C VAL A 115 8.96 6.76 -10.27
N LEU A 116 9.13 7.47 -9.16
CA LEU A 116 10.44 7.95 -8.74
C LEU A 116 11.41 6.79 -8.45
N SER A 117 10.95 5.76 -7.76
CA SER A 117 11.78 4.58 -7.50
C SER A 117 12.12 3.82 -8.78
N ALA A 118 11.19 3.73 -9.73
CA ALA A 118 11.43 3.09 -11.04
C ALA A 118 12.53 3.81 -11.84
N LEU A 119 12.64 5.13 -11.70
CA LEU A 119 13.67 5.92 -12.40
C LEU A 119 15.01 5.90 -11.65
N LEU A 120 15.00 6.01 -10.32
CA LEU A 120 16.23 6.15 -9.53
C LEU A 120 16.96 4.83 -9.33
N VAL A 121 16.25 3.72 -9.09
CA VAL A 121 16.86 2.44 -8.74
C VAL A 121 17.76 1.88 -9.86
N PRO A 122 17.36 1.85 -11.14
CA PRO A 122 18.24 1.37 -12.21
C PRO A 122 19.51 2.20 -12.37
N VAL A 123 19.40 3.53 -12.26
CA VAL A 123 20.56 4.43 -12.34
C VAL A 123 21.55 4.16 -11.18
N ALA A 124 21.03 3.99 -9.97
CA ALA A 124 21.84 3.65 -8.81
C ALA A 124 22.55 2.30 -8.96
N LEU A 125 21.86 1.30 -9.49
CA LEU A 125 22.44 -0.02 -9.72
C LEU A 125 23.52 -0.01 -10.79
N LEU A 126 23.33 0.72 -11.90
CA LEU A 126 24.34 0.87 -12.96
C LEU A 126 25.61 1.52 -12.39
N ALA A 127 25.48 2.65 -11.71
CA ALA A 127 26.62 3.34 -11.10
C ALA A 127 27.37 2.46 -10.09
N ALA A 128 26.65 1.66 -9.28
CA ALA A 128 27.25 0.74 -8.34
C ALA A 128 28.01 -0.41 -9.03
N THR A 129 27.49 -0.92 -10.12
CA THR A 129 28.12 -2.00 -10.90
C THR A 129 29.38 -1.51 -11.60
N GLU A 130 29.37 -0.30 -12.16
CA GLU A 130 30.56 0.31 -12.77
C GLU A 130 31.70 0.53 -11.77
N GLN A 131 31.37 0.79 -10.50
CA GLN A 131 32.35 0.99 -9.43
C GLN A 131 32.75 -0.33 -8.72
N ALA A 132 32.30 -1.49 -9.21
CA ALA A 132 32.60 -2.81 -8.66
C ALA A 132 32.29 -2.98 -7.16
N PHE A 133 31.18 -2.37 -6.68
CA PHE A 133 30.76 -2.54 -5.29
C PHE A 133 30.35 -3.99 -4.99
N ALA A 134 30.70 -4.48 -3.80
CA ALA A 134 30.38 -5.85 -3.38
C ALA A 134 28.87 -6.12 -3.37
N HIS A 135 28.08 -5.12 -2.99
CA HIS A 135 26.62 -5.21 -2.91
C HIS A 135 25.96 -4.05 -3.68
N PRO A 136 25.83 -4.14 -5.03
CA PRO A 136 25.28 -3.03 -5.84
C PRO A 136 23.88 -2.58 -5.43
N TRP A 137 23.05 -3.48 -4.89
CA TRP A 137 21.71 -3.15 -4.41
C TRP A 137 21.68 -2.16 -3.22
N ALA A 138 22.77 -2.02 -2.46
CA ALA A 138 22.88 -1.06 -1.37
C ALA A 138 22.72 0.39 -1.87
N TRP A 139 23.27 0.68 -3.05
CA TRP A 139 23.14 2.00 -3.68
C TRP A 139 21.69 2.38 -3.97
N ALA A 140 20.86 1.43 -4.37
CA ALA A 140 19.43 1.68 -4.55
C ALA A 140 18.77 2.15 -3.26
N TRP A 141 19.10 1.53 -2.12
CA TRP A 141 18.59 1.95 -0.81
C TRP A 141 19.12 3.33 -0.39
N TRP A 142 20.37 3.63 -0.64
CA TRP A 142 20.96 4.94 -0.28
C TRP A 142 20.36 6.08 -1.13
N VAL A 143 20.21 5.87 -2.42
CA VAL A 143 19.58 6.86 -3.32
C VAL A 143 18.11 7.10 -2.93
N LEU A 144 17.36 6.06 -2.62
CA LEU A 144 15.98 6.21 -2.13
C LEU A 144 15.93 6.87 -0.75
N ALA A 145 16.89 6.56 0.14
CA ALA A 145 17.02 7.22 1.44
C ALA A 145 17.29 8.72 1.29
N LEU A 146 18.18 9.12 0.37
CA LEU A 146 18.45 10.53 0.05
C LEU A 146 17.22 11.24 -0.51
N ALA A 147 16.48 10.60 -1.44
CA ALA A 147 15.23 11.14 -1.95
C ALA A 147 14.17 11.34 -0.84
N CYS A 148 14.03 10.33 0.05
CA CYS A 148 13.15 10.42 1.20
C CYS A 148 13.61 11.51 2.19
N LEU A 149 14.90 11.64 2.44
CA LEU A 149 15.47 12.70 3.28
C LEU A 149 15.21 14.09 2.69
N PHE A 150 15.38 14.25 1.38
CA PHE A 150 15.08 15.51 0.69
C PHE A 150 13.60 15.90 0.88
N MET A 151 12.66 14.97 0.68
CA MET A 151 11.25 15.21 0.94
C MET A 151 10.96 15.50 2.41
N THR A 152 11.70 14.84 3.33
CA THR A 152 11.60 15.11 4.76
C THR A 152 12.05 16.54 5.10
N LEU A 153 13.11 17.04 4.46
CA LEU A 153 13.57 18.43 4.63
C LEU A 153 12.52 19.43 4.12
N VAL A 154 11.87 19.15 2.99
CA VAL A 154 10.75 19.97 2.51
C VAL A 154 9.61 19.98 3.55
N LEU A 155 9.21 18.82 4.06
CA LEU A 155 8.20 18.73 5.13
C LEU A 155 8.63 19.48 6.39
N PHE A 156 9.90 19.44 6.76
CA PHE A 156 10.45 20.15 7.90
C PHE A 156 10.35 21.67 7.74
N ILE A 157 10.60 22.19 6.55
CA ILE A 157 10.48 23.63 6.22
C ILE A 157 9.02 24.08 6.35
N ILE A 158 8.08 23.32 5.82
CA ILE A 158 6.66 23.68 5.82
C ILE A 158 5.92 23.31 7.13
N ARG A 159 6.60 22.67 8.09
CA ARG A 159 5.99 22.23 9.36
C ARG A 159 5.38 23.34 10.20
N LEU A 160 6.00 24.53 10.21
CA LEU A 160 5.50 25.66 11.01
C LEU A 160 4.20 26.22 10.46
N PRO A 161 4.06 26.56 9.17
CA PRO A 161 2.79 26.89 8.56
C PRO A 161 1.72 25.81 8.79
N MET A 162 2.07 24.53 8.62
CA MET A 162 1.15 23.39 8.85
C MET A 162 0.69 23.32 10.31
N LYS A 163 1.59 23.56 11.26
CA LYS A 163 1.26 23.53 12.70
C LYS A 163 0.33 24.67 13.10
N ASN A 164 0.59 25.87 12.65
CA ASN A 164 -0.25 27.04 12.93
C ASN A 164 -1.65 26.84 12.35
N TRP A 165 -1.72 26.41 11.10
CA TRP A 165 -2.96 26.10 10.43
C TRP A 165 -3.75 24.97 11.13
N THR A 166 -3.11 23.88 11.59
CA THR A 166 -3.80 22.81 12.33
C THR A 166 -4.20 23.22 13.75
N ALA A 167 -3.60 24.25 14.33
CA ALA A 167 -4.02 24.81 15.62
C ALA A 167 -5.31 25.65 15.47
N GLU A 168 -5.40 26.47 14.42
CA GLU A 168 -6.61 27.22 14.07
C GLU A 168 -7.82 26.31 13.84
N LEU A 169 -7.59 25.12 13.25
CA LEU A 169 -8.63 24.13 13.01
C LEU A 169 -9.22 23.53 14.29
N LYS A 170 -8.41 23.36 15.34
CA LYS A 170 -8.87 22.83 16.63
C LYS A 170 -9.82 23.79 17.35
N THR A 171 -9.66 25.07 17.11
CA THR A 171 -10.53 26.11 17.73
C THR A 171 -11.87 26.25 17.02
N SER A 172 -11.99 25.77 15.78
CA SER A 172 -13.18 25.93 14.93
C SER A 172 -14.14 24.75 14.99
N THR A 173 -13.78 23.62 15.58
CA THR A 173 -14.66 22.44 15.72
C THR A 173 -15.34 22.46 17.08
N PRO A 174 -16.70 22.52 17.16
CA PRO A 174 -17.41 22.33 18.42
C PRO A 174 -17.12 20.93 18.97
N ASN A 175 -16.78 20.89 20.25
CA ASN A 175 -16.60 19.74 21.13
C ASN A 175 -17.04 18.35 20.59
N ASP A 176 -16.06 17.52 20.24
CA ASP A 176 -16.18 16.07 20.05
C ASP A 176 -16.39 15.31 21.38
N THR A 177 -16.94 15.94 22.40
CA THR A 177 -17.16 15.32 23.71
C THR A 177 -18.41 14.45 23.79
N LEU A 178 -19.25 14.43 22.75
CA LEU A 178 -20.48 13.62 22.73
C LEU A 178 -20.34 12.21 22.11
N SER A 179 -19.19 11.88 21.56
CA SER A 179 -19.00 10.61 20.83
C SER A 179 -18.51 9.42 21.67
N LYS A 180 -18.29 9.59 22.99
CA LYS A 180 -17.74 8.49 23.82
C LYS A 180 -18.76 7.45 24.30
N HIS A 181 -20.05 7.63 24.09
CA HIS A 181 -21.07 6.80 24.75
C HIS A 181 -22.00 5.99 23.85
N GLN A 182 -21.81 5.98 22.54
CA GLN A 182 -22.53 5.06 21.63
C GLN A 182 -21.58 4.41 20.64
N ALA A 183 -20.73 3.52 21.12
CA ALA A 183 -20.13 2.50 20.28
C ALA A 183 -21.24 1.47 19.95
N ALA A 184 -22.14 1.83 19.04
CA ALA A 184 -23.03 0.85 18.44
C ALA A 184 -22.11 -0.19 17.75
N HIS A 185 -22.17 -1.42 18.21
CA HIS A 185 -21.31 -2.49 17.73
C HIS A 185 -21.69 -2.82 16.29
N MET A 186 -20.73 -2.70 15.36
CA MET A 186 -20.85 -3.26 14.04
C MET A 186 -21.05 -4.77 14.19
N HIS A 187 -22.18 -5.29 13.70
CA HIS A 187 -22.44 -6.72 13.70
C HIS A 187 -21.59 -7.38 12.60
N TRP A 188 -20.38 -7.81 12.95
CA TRP A 188 -19.38 -8.31 12.00
C TRP A 188 -19.86 -9.49 11.10
N PRO A 189 -20.79 -10.37 11.51
CA PRO A 189 -21.32 -11.42 10.65
C PRO A 189 -21.97 -10.89 9.37
N ASP A 190 -22.57 -9.69 9.40
CA ASP A 190 -23.21 -9.09 8.24
C ASP A 190 -22.22 -8.64 7.16
N TRP A 191 -20.93 -8.60 7.50
CA TRP A 191 -19.83 -8.14 6.66
C TRP A 191 -18.89 -9.26 6.21
N VAL A 192 -19.18 -10.49 6.56
CA VAL A 192 -18.28 -11.65 6.41
C VAL A 192 -17.77 -11.80 4.96
N PHE A 193 -18.64 -11.63 3.99
CA PHE A 193 -18.26 -11.76 2.58
C PHE A 193 -17.37 -10.61 2.11
N GLY A 194 -17.67 -9.39 2.52
CA GLY A 194 -16.84 -8.22 2.23
C GLY A 194 -15.47 -8.32 2.90
N LEU A 195 -15.43 -8.72 4.17
CA LEU A 195 -14.20 -8.92 4.94
C LEU A 195 -13.33 -10.03 4.34
N ALA A 196 -13.92 -11.17 3.99
CA ALA A 196 -13.21 -12.28 3.35
C ALA A 196 -12.68 -11.89 1.97
N GLY A 197 -13.49 -11.19 1.15
CA GLY A 197 -13.08 -10.67 -0.15
C GLY A 197 -11.91 -9.70 -0.05
N TYR A 198 -11.89 -8.87 0.97
CA TYR A 198 -10.80 -7.92 1.20
C TYR A 198 -9.56 -8.56 1.82
N GLY A 199 -9.72 -9.57 2.66
CA GLY A 199 -8.60 -10.39 3.16
C GLY A 199 -7.87 -11.12 2.04
N LEU A 200 -8.63 -11.70 1.10
CA LEU A 200 -8.06 -12.36 -0.09
C LEU A 200 -7.41 -11.35 -1.05
N PHE A 201 -7.90 -10.12 -1.14
CA PHE A 201 -7.17 -9.04 -1.81
C PHE A 201 -5.80 -8.83 -1.16
N GLY A 202 -5.72 -8.77 0.17
CA GLY A 202 -4.45 -8.64 0.90
C GLY A 202 -3.46 -9.76 0.56
N VAL A 203 -3.94 -11.01 0.45
CA VAL A 203 -3.11 -12.18 0.06
C VAL A 203 -2.62 -12.06 -1.39
N GLY A 204 -3.51 -11.72 -2.32
CA GLY A 204 -3.23 -11.84 -3.75
C GLY A 204 -2.43 -10.67 -4.32
N TYR A 205 -2.78 -9.42 -3.99
CA TYR A 205 -2.14 -8.26 -4.63
C TYR A 205 -0.65 -8.13 -4.28
N ILE A 206 -0.28 -8.50 -3.06
CA ILE A 206 1.10 -8.33 -2.60
C ILE A 206 2.07 -9.30 -3.27
N GLY A 207 1.58 -10.48 -3.71
CA GLY A 207 2.36 -11.40 -4.51
C GLY A 207 2.80 -10.78 -5.84
N TYR A 208 1.90 -10.10 -6.53
CA TYR A 208 2.24 -9.35 -7.74
C TYR A 208 3.27 -8.25 -7.46
N MET A 209 3.01 -7.39 -6.49
CA MET A 209 3.92 -6.29 -6.15
C MET A 209 5.31 -6.77 -5.72
N THR A 210 5.41 -7.94 -5.10
CA THR A 210 6.68 -8.51 -4.65
C THR A 210 7.48 -9.14 -5.78
N PHE A 211 6.81 -9.88 -6.67
CA PHE A 211 7.49 -10.83 -7.55
C PHE A 211 7.40 -10.52 -9.04
N VAL A 212 6.56 -9.56 -9.48
CA VAL A 212 6.41 -9.27 -10.92
C VAL A 212 7.73 -8.85 -11.58
N VAL A 213 8.58 -8.08 -10.88
CA VAL A 213 9.91 -7.71 -11.44
C VAL A 213 10.80 -8.94 -11.62
N ALA A 214 10.79 -9.86 -10.66
CA ALA A 214 11.58 -11.08 -10.75
C ALA A 214 11.11 -11.92 -11.96
N LEU A 215 9.79 -12.03 -12.14
CA LEU A 215 9.24 -12.74 -13.30
C LEU A 215 9.58 -12.04 -14.63
N LEU A 216 9.48 -10.72 -14.72
CA LEU A 216 9.85 -9.96 -15.92
C LEU A 216 11.32 -10.19 -16.28
N ARG A 217 12.22 -10.24 -15.29
CA ARG A 217 13.64 -10.56 -15.50
C ARG A 217 13.85 -11.98 -15.98
N GLU A 218 13.17 -12.96 -15.39
CA GLU A 218 13.21 -14.36 -15.83
C GLU A 218 12.72 -14.51 -17.28
N GLN A 219 11.79 -13.65 -17.71
CA GLN A 219 11.27 -13.60 -19.08
C GLN A 219 12.16 -12.78 -20.04
N GLY A 220 13.31 -12.27 -19.58
CA GLY A 220 14.29 -11.58 -20.40
C GLY A 220 14.05 -10.08 -20.58
N ALA A 221 13.16 -9.46 -19.78
CA ALA A 221 12.94 -8.02 -19.84
C ALA A 221 14.21 -7.24 -19.45
N SER A 222 14.54 -6.22 -20.23
CA SER A 222 15.67 -5.33 -19.94
C SER A 222 15.41 -4.42 -18.74
N ALA A 223 16.46 -3.81 -18.19
CA ALA A 223 16.31 -2.83 -17.11
C ALA A 223 15.44 -1.63 -17.54
N SER A 224 15.54 -1.19 -18.79
CA SER A 224 14.70 -0.13 -19.36
C SER A 224 13.24 -0.53 -19.47
N ASP A 225 12.95 -1.76 -19.86
CA ASP A 225 11.58 -2.28 -19.92
C ASP A 225 10.94 -2.31 -18.52
N ILE A 226 11.67 -2.79 -17.52
CA ILE A 226 11.21 -2.83 -16.13
C ILE A 226 10.96 -1.41 -15.60
N THR A 227 11.86 -0.47 -15.92
CA THR A 227 11.68 0.95 -15.57
C THR A 227 10.40 1.51 -16.18
N PHE A 228 10.20 1.29 -17.47
CA PHE A 228 9.02 1.77 -18.19
C PHE A 228 7.74 1.12 -17.65
N PHE A 229 7.75 -0.20 -17.41
CA PHE A 229 6.63 -0.92 -16.78
C PHE A 229 6.22 -0.31 -15.45
N TYR A 230 7.17 -0.08 -14.53
CA TYR A 230 6.88 0.49 -13.22
C TYR A 230 6.47 1.97 -13.27
N ALA A 231 7.04 2.74 -14.20
CA ALA A 231 6.62 4.12 -14.41
C ALA A 231 5.16 4.19 -14.88
N MET A 232 4.77 3.36 -15.84
CA MET A 232 3.39 3.25 -16.33
C MET A 232 2.44 2.77 -15.24
N LEU A 233 2.83 1.76 -14.45
CA LEU A 233 2.07 1.30 -13.29
C LEU A 233 1.86 2.43 -12.29
N GLY A 234 2.91 3.18 -11.93
CA GLY A 234 2.83 4.29 -11.00
C GLY A 234 1.93 5.43 -11.50
N LEU A 235 2.01 5.78 -12.79
CA LEU A 235 1.11 6.77 -13.40
C LEU A 235 -0.36 6.31 -13.39
N ALA A 236 -0.60 5.01 -13.63
CA ALA A 236 -1.93 4.44 -13.53
C ALA A 236 -2.48 4.52 -12.10
N VAL A 237 -1.62 4.34 -11.08
CA VAL A 237 -1.99 4.56 -9.66
C VAL A 237 -2.46 5.99 -9.42
N VAL A 238 -1.74 6.98 -9.94
CA VAL A 238 -2.14 8.40 -9.81
C VAL A 238 -3.52 8.65 -10.43
N ALA A 239 -3.80 8.05 -11.59
CA ALA A 239 -5.06 8.21 -12.30
C ALA A 239 -6.24 7.46 -11.65
N SER A 240 -5.97 6.39 -10.89
CA SER A 240 -6.96 5.42 -10.40
C SER A 240 -8.10 6.06 -9.60
N SER A 241 -7.81 7.05 -8.77
CA SER A 241 -8.80 7.72 -7.90
C SER A 241 -9.93 8.41 -8.68
N ARG A 242 -9.63 8.91 -9.89
CA ARG A 242 -10.61 9.56 -10.76
C ARG A 242 -11.41 8.57 -11.60
N VAL A 243 -10.73 7.53 -12.08
CA VAL A 243 -11.34 6.50 -12.95
C VAL A 243 -12.48 5.78 -12.26
N TRP A 244 -12.30 5.40 -10.99
CA TRP A 244 -13.25 4.54 -10.28
C TRP A 244 -14.25 5.27 -9.38
N ALA A 245 -14.20 6.61 -9.29
CA ALA A 245 -15.08 7.39 -8.44
C ALA A 245 -16.58 7.10 -8.71
N GLY A 246 -16.98 6.98 -9.98
CA GLY A 246 -18.34 6.65 -10.36
C GLY A 246 -18.80 5.25 -9.90
N LEU A 247 -17.91 4.25 -10.02
CA LEU A 247 -18.16 2.88 -9.56
C LEU A 247 -18.39 2.84 -8.04
N LEU A 248 -17.51 3.52 -7.29
CA LEU A 248 -17.55 3.54 -5.83
C LEU A 248 -18.81 4.22 -5.28
N ASN A 249 -19.32 5.21 -5.97
CA ASN A 249 -20.54 5.92 -5.59
C ASN A 249 -21.81 5.15 -5.96
N ARG A 250 -21.75 4.29 -6.99
CA ARG A 250 -22.94 3.60 -7.53
C ARG A 250 -23.41 2.45 -6.65
N TYR A 251 -22.47 1.65 -6.11
CA TYR A 251 -22.78 0.43 -5.39
C TYR A 251 -22.63 0.59 -3.88
N ARG A 252 -23.63 0.12 -3.13
CA ARG A 252 -23.63 0.17 -1.66
C ARG A 252 -23.14 -1.12 -1.01
N GLY A 253 -23.23 -2.26 -1.71
CA GLY A 253 -22.73 -3.56 -1.26
C GLY A 253 -21.29 -3.82 -1.71
N GLY A 254 -20.91 -5.11 -1.79
CA GLY A 254 -19.58 -5.54 -2.16
C GLY A 254 -19.26 -5.53 -3.66
N GLN A 255 -20.18 -5.08 -4.51
CA GLN A 255 -20.02 -5.15 -5.98
C GLN A 255 -18.82 -4.35 -6.48
N SER A 256 -18.54 -3.15 -5.91
CA SER A 256 -17.34 -2.38 -6.27
C SER A 256 -16.07 -3.14 -5.93
N LEU A 257 -16.00 -3.72 -4.74
CA LEU A 257 -14.88 -4.56 -4.30
C LEU A 257 -14.70 -5.78 -5.20
N ALA A 258 -15.80 -6.43 -5.58
CA ALA A 258 -15.79 -7.62 -6.44
C ALA A 258 -15.27 -7.31 -7.85
N ILE A 259 -15.77 -6.26 -8.50
CA ILE A 259 -15.35 -5.83 -9.85
C ILE A 259 -13.85 -5.50 -9.84
N LEU A 260 -13.40 -4.72 -8.85
CA LEU A 260 -12.01 -4.31 -8.75
C LEU A 260 -11.09 -5.51 -8.45
N ASN A 261 -11.49 -6.45 -7.59
CA ASN A 261 -10.75 -7.68 -7.35
C ASN A 261 -10.65 -8.57 -8.61
N ALA A 262 -11.74 -8.68 -9.39
CA ALA A 262 -11.74 -9.43 -10.64
C ALA A 262 -10.79 -8.82 -11.67
N LEU A 263 -10.78 -7.50 -11.82
CA LEU A 263 -9.84 -6.79 -12.69
C LEU A 263 -8.39 -6.97 -12.22
N LEU A 264 -8.17 -6.95 -10.92
CA LEU A 264 -6.84 -7.16 -10.35
C LEU A 264 -6.36 -8.61 -10.52
N SER A 265 -7.28 -9.58 -10.40
CA SER A 265 -7.01 -11.00 -10.72
C SER A 265 -6.56 -11.16 -12.18
N LEU A 266 -7.28 -10.52 -13.11
CA LEU A 266 -6.90 -10.54 -14.52
C LEU A 266 -5.50 -9.91 -14.74
N ALA A 267 -5.26 -8.74 -14.14
CA ALA A 267 -3.96 -8.08 -14.21
C ALA A 267 -2.82 -8.97 -13.69
N THR A 268 -3.06 -9.66 -12.57
CA THR A 268 -2.08 -10.54 -11.93
C THR A 268 -1.83 -11.83 -12.73
N LEU A 269 -2.85 -12.34 -13.41
CA LEU A 269 -2.77 -13.56 -14.21
C LEU A 269 -1.98 -13.35 -15.51
N ILE A 270 -2.11 -12.19 -16.15
CA ILE A 270 -1.49 -11.91 -17.47
C ILE A 270 -0.01 -12.27 -17.50
N PRO A 271 0.88 -11.81 -16.60
CA PRO A 271 2.31 -12.14 -16.67
C PRO A 271 2.64 -13.62 -16.39
N ALA A 272 1.71 -14.36 -15.78
CA ALA A 272 1.89 -15.80 -15.56
C ALA A 272 1.59 -16.64 -16.81
N ILE A 273 0.79 -16.13 -17.75
CA ILE A 273 0.36 -16.87 -18.94
C ILE A 273 0.90 -16.33 -20.26
N SER A 274 1.50 -15.14 -20.24
CA SER A 274 2.05 -14.48 -21.43
C SER A 274 3.35 -13.79 -21.09
N SER A 275 4.34 -13.91 -21.98
CA SER A 275 5.61 -13.15 -21.96
C SER A 275 5.64 -12.00 -22.97
N SER A 276 4.53 -11.74 -23.64
CA SER A 276 4.40 -10.66 -24.64
C SER A 276 4.48 -9.29 -23.95
N TRP A 277 5.40 -8.42 -24.40
CA TRP A 277 5.63 -7.11 -23.84
C TRP A 277 4.37 -6.22 -23.77
N PRO A 278 3.53 -6.11 -24.83
CA PRO A 278 2.29 -5.36 -24.75
C PRO A 278 1.34 -5.87 -23.65
N MET A 279 1.26 -7.18 -23.45
CA MET A 279 0.42 -7.78 -22.41
C MET A 279 0.98 -7.48 -21.03
N MET A 280 2.30 -7.44 -20.86
CA MET A 280 2.93 -7.01 -19.61
C MET A 280 2.55 -5.56 -19.26
N LEU A 281 2.60 -4.65 -20.23
CA LEU A 281 2.20 -3.26 -20.03
C LEU A 281 0.70 -3.13 -19.66
N VAL A 282 -0.16 -3.88 -20.34
CA VAL A 282 -1.60 -3.95 -19.98
C VAL A 282 -1.78 -4.43 -18.54
N SER A 283 -1.04 -5.47 -18.13
CA SER A 283 -1.04 -5.96 -16.75
C SER A 283 -0.65 -4.85 -15.76
N GLY A 284 0.48 -4.17 -15.99
CA GLY A 284 0.98 -3.13 -15.10
C GLY A 284 0.03 -1.94 -14.98
N VAL A 285 -0.50 -1.46 -16.11
CA VAL A 285 -1.46 -0.34 -16.14
C VAL A 285 -2.77 -0.73 -15.47
N LEU A 286 -3.29 -1.92 -15.75
CA LEU A 286 -4.52 -2.40 -15.12
C LEU A 286 -4.32 -2.59 -13.61
N PHE A 287 -3.23 -3.21 -13.20
CA PHE A 287 -2.91 -3.41 -11.80
C PHE A 287 -2.78 -2.06 -11.06
N GLY A 288 -1.94 -1.15 -11.57
CA GLY A 288 -1.75 0.18 -10.99
C GLY A 288 -3.05 0.98 -10.94
N GLY A 289 -3.85 0.95 -12.01
CA GLY A 289 -5.13 1.65 -12.10
C GLY A 289 -6.21 1.13 -11.16
N VAL A 290 -6.03 -0.04 -10.56
CA VAL A 290 -7.09 -0.70 -9.78
C VAL A 290 -6.74 -0.87 -8.30
N PHE A 291 -5.51 -1.22 -7.93
CA PHE A 291 -5.20 -1.76 -6.61
C PHE A 291 -5.51 -0.80 -5.44
N LEU A 292 -5.24 0.50 -5.56
CA LEU A 292 -5.63 1.47 -4.51
C LEU A 292 -7.14 1.73 -4.48
N SER A 293 -7.83 1.55 -5.59
CA SER A 293 -9.29 1.69 -5.64
C SER A 293 -10.03 0.54 -4.95
N VAL A 294 -9.39 -0.64 -4.83
CA VAL A 294 -9.88 -1.73 -3.96
C VAL A 294 -9.93 -1.26 -2.50
N VAL A 295 -8.88 -0.59 -2.02
CA VAL A 295 -8.86 0.00 -0.67
C VAL A 295 -9.95 1.06 -0.49
N ALA A 296 -10.12 1.92 -1.49
CA ALA A 296 -11.16 2.95 -1.47
C ALA A 296 -12.57 2.35 -1.47
N SER A 297 -12.79 1.20 -2.12
CA SER A 297 -14.09 0.54 -2.22
C SER A 297 -14.62 0.08 -0.85
N THR A 298 -13.77 -0.44 0.02
CA THR A 298 -14.16 -0.84 1.38
C THR A 298 -14.52 0.37 2.23
N THR A 299 -13.76 1.47 2.11
CA THR A 299 -14.10 2.73 2.78
C THR A 299 -15.44 3.29 2.29
N ALA A 300 -15.71 3.25 0.99
CA ALA A 300 -17.00 3.66 0.42
C ALA A 300 -18.13 2.76 0.94
N MET A 301 -17.96 1.45 0.93
CA MET A 301 -18.94 0.48 1.44
C MET A 301 -19.27 0.72 2.92
N VAL A 302 -18.25 0.99 3.76
CA VAL A 302 -18.46 1.36 5.17
C VAL A 302 -19.29 2.64 5.29
N LYS A 303 -18.96 3.68 4.52
CA LYS A 303 -19.69 4.96 4.55
C LYS A 303 -21.12 4.86 4.06
N HIS A 304 -21.41 3.97 3.12
CA HIS A 304 -22.76 3.77 2.58
C HIS A 304 -23.69 3.02 3.54
N ASN A 305 -23.14 2.23 4.47
CA ASN A 305 -23.91 1.30 5.30
C ASN A 305 -23.86 1.62 6.80
N LEU A 306 -22.94 2.47 7.26
CA LEU A 306 -22.80 2.81 8.66
C LEU A 306 -22.99 4.31 8.91
N VAL A 307 -23.44 4.65 10.10
CA VAL A 307 -23.52 6.05 10.56
C VAL A 307 -22.11 6.60 10.82
N PRO A 308 -21.87 7.91 10.70
CA PRO A 308 -20.54 8.51 10.83
C PRO A 308 -19.77 8.14 12.09
N SER A 309 -20.44 7.93 13.23
CA SER A 309 -19.83 7.52 14.49
C SER A 309 -19.19 6.11 14.44
N GLN A 310 -19.64 5.25 13.51
CA GLN A 310 -19.16 3.87 13.35
C GLN A 310 -18.11 3.71 12.23
N TRP A 311 -17.86 4.74 11.41
CA TRP A 311 -16.95 4.63 10.25
C TRP A 311 -15.54 4.20 10.66
N ALA A 312 -15.01 4.77 11.74
CA ALA A 312 -13.66 4.43 12.21
C ALA A 312 -13.55 2.95 12.59
N ALA A 313 -14.55 2.41 13.29
CA ALA A 313 -14.59 1.00 13.67
C ALA A 313 -14.70 0.08 12.44
N GLY A 314 -15.61 0.39 11.50
CA GLY A 314 -15.77 -0.37 10.27
C GLY A 314 -14.51 -0.38 9.42
N ILE A 315 -13.89 0.77 9.16
CA ILE A 315 -12.64 0.85 8.40
C ILE A 315 -11.51 0.08 9.10
N SER A 316 -11.43 0.15 10.44
CA SER A 316 -10.41 -0.54 11.22
C SER A 316 -10.49 -2.06 11.06
N ILE A 317 -11.69 -2.65 11.10
CA ILE A 317 -11.88 -4.10 10.92
C ILE A 317 -11.40 -4.53 9.54
N PHE A 318 -11.81 -3.83 8.47
CA PHE A 318 -11.31 -4.10 7.13
C PHE A 318 -9.78 -3.99 7.06
N THR A 319 -9.19 -2.95 7.67
CA THR A 319 -7.73 -2.76 7.70
C THR A 319 -7.00 -3.91 8.40
N VAL A 320 -7.53 -4.41 9.51
CA VAL A 320 -6.94 -5.55 10.23
C VAL A 320 -6.99 -6.83 9.38
N ILE A 321 -8.14 -7.13 8.78
CA ILE A 321 -8.30 -8.32 7.92
C ILE A 321 -7.38 -8.23 6.70
N PHE A 322 -7.26 -7.06 6.07
CA PHE A 322 -6.32 -6.81 4.99
C PHE A 322 -4.87 -7.04 5.43
N ALA A 323 -4.48 -6.51 6.59
CA ALA A 323 -3.13 -6.68 7.11
C ALA A 323 -2.78 -8.15 7.37
N VAL A 324 -3.73 -8.96 7.84
CA VAL A 324 -3.54 -10.41 7.96
C VAL A 324 -3.26 -11.04 6.60
N GLY A 325 -4.01 -10.68 5.57
CA GLY A 325 -3.76 -11.13 4.19
C GLY A 325 -2.38 -10.72 3.69
N GLN A 326 -1.97 -9.47 3.93
CA GLN A 326 -0.64 -8.96 3.57
C GLN A 326 0.51 -9.66 4.31
N ILE A 327 0.30 -10.11 5.54
CA ILE A 327 1.31 -10.85 6.31
C ILE A 327 1.52 -12.24 5.70
N ILE A 328 0.43 -12.91 5.35
CA ILE A 328 0.46 -14.28 4.84
C ILE A 328 0.93 -14.34 3.37
N GLY A 329 0.43 -13.42 2.55
CA GLY A 329 0.58 -13.45 1.09
C GLY A 329 2.00 -13.61 0.57
N PRO A 330 2.95 -12.74 0.91
CA PRO A 330 4.29 -12.75 0.31
C PRO A 330 5.07 -14.03 0.59
N THR A 331 4.98 -14.54 1.82
CA THR A 331 5.67 -15.79 2.21
C THR A 331 5.03 -17.00 1.54
N MET A 332 3.69 -17.06 1.46
CA MET A 332 2.99 -18.16 0.75
C MET A 332 3.31 -18.15 -0.75
N VAL A 333 3.24 -16.99 -1.40
CA VAL A 333 3.57 -16.87 -2.82
C VAL A 333 5.04 -17.22 -3.07
N GLY A 334 5.95 -16.77 -2.20
CA GLY A 334 7.36 -17.12 -2.26
C GLY A 334 7.61 -18.62 -2.11
N TRP A 335 6.93 -19.27 -1.14
CA TRP A 335 7.02 -20.71 -0.94
C TRP A 335 6.51 -21.51 -2.16
N ILE A 336 5.41 -21.08 -2.76
CA ILE A 336 4.89 -21.68 -4.00
C ILE A 336 5.89 -21.48 -5.15
N ALA A 337 6.52 -20.31 -5.24
CA ALA A 337 7.49 -19.96 -6.27
C ALA A 337 8.83 -20.71 -6.12
N ASP A 338 9.21 -21.13 -4.92
CA ASP A 338 10.37 -21.99 -4.68
C ASP A 338 10.13 -23.45 -5.14
N GLY A 339 8.86 -23.83 -5.40
CA GLY A 339 8.46 -25.15 -5.89
C GLY A 339 8.40 -25.27 -7.40
N PRO A 340 7.94 -26.43 -7.93
CA PRO A 340 7.80 -26.66 -9.37
C PRO A 340 6.87 -25.63 -10.01
N GLY A 341 7.31 -25.01 -11.12
CA GLY A 341 6.56 -24.00 -11.86
C GLY A 341 6.85 -22.56 -11.45
N GLY A 342 7.74 -22.35 -10.46
CA GLY A 342 8.37 -21.07 -10.18
C GLY A 342 7.39 -19.91 -9.90
N LEU A 343 7.83 -18.71 -10.25
CA LEU A 343 7.07 -17.47 -10.05
C LEU A 343 5.72 -17.45 -10.77
N GLN A 344 5.60 -18.14 -11.90
CA GLN A 344 4.32 -18.22 -12.64
C GLN A 344 3.22 -18.84 -11.75
N ARG A 345 3.52 -19.97 -11.07
CA ARG A 345 2.57 -20.59 -10.13
C ARG A 345 2.25 -19.69 -8.94
N GLY A 346 3.23 -18.96 -8.41
CA GLY A 346 3.01 -17.98 -7.36
C GLY A 346 2.02 -16.90 -7.77
N LEU A 347 2.13 -16.38 -9.00
CA LEU A 347 1.21 -15.38 -9.53
C LEU A 347 -0.17 -15.96 -9.88
N ILE A 348 -0.25 -17.20 -10.37
CA ILE A 348 -1.53 -17.90 -10.57
C ILE A 348 -2.27 -18.06 -9.24
N PHE A 349 -1.57 -18.44 -8.16
CA PHE A 349 -2.14 -18.50 -6.82
C PHE A 349 -2.66 -17.12 -6.38
N SER A 350 -1.87 -16.07 -6.60
CA SER A 350 -2.28 -14.68 -6.30
C SER A 350 -3.54 -14.28 -7.06
N ALA A 351 -3.59 -14.59 -8.37
CA ALA A 351 -4.76 -14.32 -9.21
C ALA A 351 -5.99 -15.12 -8.75
N ALA A 352 -5.82 -16.38 -8.38
CA ALA A 352 -6.90 -17.22 -7.86
C ALA A 352 -7.45 -16.69 -6.53
N ALA A 353 -6.58 -16.22 -5.62
CA ALA A 353 -6.99 -15.58 -4.37
C ALA A 353 -7.81 -14.31 -4.63
N LEU A 354 -7.37 -13.46 -5.57
CA LEU A 354 -8.10 -12.25 -5.98
C LEU A 354 -9.46 -12.58 -6.61
N LEU A 355 -9.51 -13.60 -7.47
CA LEU A 355 -10.77 -14.04 -8.09
C LEU A 355 -11.75 -14.60 -7.05
N MET A 356 -11.26 -15.42 -6.12
CA MET A 356 -12.09 -15.91 -5.01
C MET A 356 -12.57 -14.75 -4.15
N GLY A 357 -11.70 -13.77 -3.90
CA GLY A 357 -12.05 -12.52 -3.22
C GLY A 357 -13.15 -11.74 -3.95
N ALA A 358 -13.12 -11.71 -5.29
CA ALA A 358 -14.16 -11.12 -6.10
C ALA A 358 -15.50 -11.86 -5.95
N VAL A 359 -15.49 -13.19 -6.03
CA VAL A 359 -16.70 -14.02 -5.90
C VAL A 359 -17.33 -13.85 -4.51
N LEU A 360 -16.55 -13.86 -3.45
CA LEU A 360 -17.06 -13.64 -2.10
C LEU A 360 -17.59 -12.21 -1.93
N ALA A 361 -16.84 -11.21 -2.36
CA ALA A 361 -17.28 -9.82 -2.26
C ALA A 361 -18.59 -9.56 -3.03
N TRP A 362 -18.83 -10.26 -4.15
CA TRP A 362 -20.08 -10.14 -4.91
C TRP A 362 -21.31 -10.53 -4.09
N GLN A 363 -21.14 -11.46 -3.15
CA GLN A 363 -22.22 -11.93 -2.27
C GLN A 363 -22.52 -10.96 -1.11
N GLN A 364 -21.68 -9.93 -0.92
CA GLN A 364 -21.89 -8.94 0.12
C GLN A 364 -23.03 -8.00 -0.26
N ASN A 365 -24.18 -8.22 0.34
CA ASN A 365 -25.33 -7.31 0.23
C ASN A 365 -25.11 -6.02 1.02
N PRO A 366 -25.81 -4.92 0.67
CA PRO A 366 -25.90 -3.75 1.53
C PRO A 366 -26.45 -4.15 2.90
N VAL A 367 -25.81 -3.64 3.97
CA VAL A 367 -26.28 -3.91 5.34
C VAL A 367 -27.49 -3.03 5.61
N GLN A 368 -28.63 -3.65 5.91
CA GLN A 368 -29.82 -2.91 6.29
C GLN A 368 -29.60 -2.27 7.65
N GLN A 369 -29.77 -0.96 7.72
CA GLN A 369 -29.79 -0.26 9.02
C GLN A 369 -31.11 -0.66 9.71
N SER A 370 -31.00 -1.57 10.68
CA SER A 370 -32.10 -1.92 11.59
C SER A 370 -32.27 -0.85 12.67
#